data_f36d76ad8df6dac8d5e283139c955e58
#
_entry.id   f36d76ad8df6dac8d5e283139c955e58
#
_cell.length_a   1.000
_cell.length_b   1.000
_cell.length_c   1.000
_cell.angle_alpha   90.00
_cell.angle_beta   90.00
_cell.angle_gamma   90.00
#
_symmetry.space_group_name_H-M   'P 1'
#
loop_
_entity.id
_entity.type
_entity.pdbx_description
1 polymer ?
#
loop_
_entity_poly.entity_id
_entity_poly.type
_entity_poly.pdbx_seq_one_letter_code
_entity_poly.pdbx_strand_id
1 'polypeptide(L)'
;IRDSIQDLREGKMIILVDDEDRENEGDLVMAAPMIRPEDINFMAKNARGLICLTLTEERCAQLKLPMMVDDVRNNSSHGTPFTLSIEAAEGVTTGISAADRATTIQVAVGSNCKPEDIVQPGHVFPLKAKQGGVLSRAGHTEAGCDLARMAGFEAASVIVEIMNEDGSMARRDDLECFAKKHKLKIGTIADLIHYRLVNEKTVECIDERKVKTIFGEFILKTYLDNILNEKHFAMVMGDVEQEDLSLIHISEPTRRKHI
;
A
#
# COMPACT_ATOMS: atom_id res chain seq x y z
N ILE A 1 5.16 -1.58 -14.04
CA ILE A 1 5.51 -1.90 -12.64
C ILE A 1 6.98 -2.32 -12.50
N ARG A 2 7.52 -3.23 -13.31
CA ARG A 2 8.94 -3.63 -13.22
C ARG A 2 9.89 -2.45 -13.28
N ASP A 3 9.66 -1.55 -14.23
CA ASP A 3 10.49 -0.35 -14.38
C ASP A 3 10.32 0.63 -13.22
N SER A 4 9.12 0.72 -12.64
CA SER A 4 8.86 1.52 -11.44
C SER A 4 9.61 0.97 -10.23
N ILE A 5 9.60 -0.36 -10.04
CA ILE A 5 10.38 -1.02 -8.98
C ILE A 5 11.88 -0.77 -9.15
N GLN A 6 12.38 -0.82 -10.41
CA GLN A 6 13.79 -0.54 -10.67
C GLN A 6 14.17 0.92 -10.36
N ASP A 7 13.33 1.89 -10.75
CA ASP A 7 13.56 3.29 -10.41
C ASP A 7 13.55 3.53 -8.90
N LEU A 8 12.61 2.92 -8.16
CA LEU A 8 12.61 3.01 -6.70
C LEU A 8 13.87 2.39 -6.07
N ARG A 9 14.35 1.26 -6.61
CA ARG A 9 15.61 0.62 -6.18
C ARG A 9 16.83 1.52 -6.38
N GLU A 10 16.79 2.34 -7.40
CA GLU A 10 17.83 3.33 -7.71
C GLU A 10 17.66 4.65 -6.93
N GLY A 11 16.70 4.73 -6.01
CA GLY A 11 16.41 5.92 -5.22
C GLY A 11 15.77 7.05 -6.04
N LYS A 12 15.01 6.72 -7.08
CA LYS A 12 14.23 7.65 -7.88
C LYS A 12 12.78 7.67 -7.45
N MET A 13 12.09 8.76 -7.73
CA MET A 13 10.66 8.89 -7.59
C MET A 13 9.93 8.33 -8.81
N ILE A 14 8.71 7.88 -8.60
CA ILE A 14 7.74 7.54 -9.64
C ILE A 14 6.42 8.27 -9.39
N ILE A 15 5.55 8.29 -10.37
CA ILE A 15 4.15 8.67 -10.21
C ILE A 15 3.32 7.40 -10.15
N LEU A 16 2.46 7.29 -9.17
CA LEU A 16 1.47 6.21 -9.05
C LEU A 16 0.06 6.79 -9.12
N VAL A 17 -0.79 6.21 -9.95
CA VAL A 17 -2.16 6.68 -10.17
C VAL A 17 -3.13 5.62 -9.70
N ASP A 18 -4.19 6.02 -9.01
CA ASP A 18 -5.27 5.14 -8.63
C ASP A 18 -6.42 5.14 -9.66
N ASP A 19 -7.49 4.42 -9.35
CA ASP A 19 -8.64 4.26 -10.23
C ASP A 19 -9.46 5.55 -10.33
N GLU A 20 -10.06 5.80 -11.51
CA GLU A 20 -10.93 6.95 -11.74
C GLU A 20 -12.18 6.93 -10.86
N ASP A 21 -12.66 5.73 -10.50
CA ASP A 21 -13.81 5.53 -9.62
C ASP A 21 -13.45 5.65 -8.12
N ARG A 22 -12.15 5.84 -7.78
CA ARG A 22 -11.69 5.98 -6.41
C ARG A 22 -11.39 7.46 -6.08
N GLU A 23 -10.13 7.90 -6.09
CA GLU A 23 -9.72 9.29 -5.86
C GLU A 23 -9.42 9.99 -7.19
N ASN A 24 -9.06 9.20 -8.22
CA ASN A 24 -8.62 9.67 -9.52
C ASN A 24 -7.47 10.66 -9.39
N GLU A 25 -6.47 10.30 -8.57
CA GLU A 25 -5.33 11.14 -8.22
C GLU A 25 -4.02 10.45 -8.58
N GLY A 26 -2.94 11.22 -8.59
CA GLY A 26 -1.60 10.72 -8.77
C GLY A 26 -0.67 11.24 -7.70
N ASP A 27 0.07 10.31 -7.07
CA ASP A 27 1.06 10.63 -6.06
C ASP A 27 2.47 10.48 -6.60
N LEU A 28 3.38 11.36 -6.18
CA LEU A 28 4.80 11.01 -6.18
C LEU A 28 5.05 9.97 -5.10
N VAL A 29 5.77 8.93 -5.46
CA VAL A 29 6.14 7.82 -4.55
C VAL A 29 7.65 7.62 -4.58
N MET A 30 8.27 7.50 -3.41
CA MET A 30 9.69 7.19 -3.25
C MET A 30 9.89 6.24 -2.06
N ALA A 31 10.81 5.28 -2.17
CA ALA A 31 11.16 4.43 -1.05
C ALA A 31 11.71 5.27 0.12
N ALA A 32 11.10 5.16 1.29
CA ALA A 32 11.41 6.02 2.44
C ALA A 32 12.87 5.90 2.94
N PRO A 33 13.52 4.71 2.92
CA PRO A 33 14.92 4.60 3.28
C PRO A 33 15.89 5.39 2.37
N MET A 34 15.45 5.73 1.16
CA MET A 34 16.26 6.44 0.18
C MET A 34 16.01 7.95 0.16
N ILE A 35 15.08 8.45 1.00
CA ILE A 35 14.67 9.86 1.01
C ILE A 35 15.79 10.78 1.45
N ARG A 36 15.94 11.91 0.79
CA ARG A 36 16.93 12.95 1.07
C ARG A 36 16.24 14.32 1.19
N PRO A 37 16.89 15.33 1.77
CA PRO A 37 16.33 16.67 1.86
C PRO A 37 15.90 17.26 0.51
N GLU A 38 16.69 17.04 -0.55
CA GLU A 38 16.36 17.51 -1.88
C GLU A 38 15.09 16.86 -2.45
N ASP A 39 14.81 15.61 -2.10
CA ASP A 39 13.60 14.89 -2.53
C ASP A 39 12.37 15.45 -1.84
N ILE A 40 12.42 15.68 -0.54
CA ILE A 40 11.36 16.36 0.22
C ILE A 40 11.11 17.77 -0.33
N ASN A 41 12.17 18.51 -0.63
CA ASN A 41 12.05 19.85 -1.22
C ASN A 41 11.41 19.78 -2.62
N PHE A 42 11.76 18.78 -3.43
CA PHE A 42 11.12 18.54 -4.73
C PHE A 42 9.63 18.27 -4.58
N MET A 43 9.25 17.37 -3.68
CA MET A 43 7.87 17.02 -3.36
C MET A 43 7.06 18.24 -2.93
N ALA A 44 7.55 18.98 -1.95
CA ALA A 44 6.88 20.19 -1.43
C ALA A 44 6.72 21.28 -2.50
N LYS A 45 7.72 21.48 -3.34
CA LYS A 45 7.73 22.53 -4.38
C LYS A 45 6.87 22.17 -5.59
N ASN A 46 6.95 20.93 -6.06
CA ASN A 46 6.40 20.54 -7.35
C ASN A 46 5.09 19.77 -7.21
N ALA A 47 4.96 18.86 -6.25
CA ALA A 47 3.71 18.12 -6.02
C ALA A 47 2.70 18.93 -5.20
N ARG A 48 3.10 19.65 -4.17
CA ARG A 48 2.30 20.58 -3.34
C ARG A 48 1.29 19.92 -2.39
N GLY A 49 1.08 18.61 -2.48
CA GLY A 49 0.21 17.84 -1.59
C GLY A 49 0.77 17.66 -0.18
N LEU A 50 0.11 16.84 0.62
CA LEU A 50 0.54 16.49 1.97
C LEU A 50 1.62 15.40 1.93
N ILE A 51 2.83 15.72 2.40
CA ILE A 51 3.90 14.71 2.47
C ILE A 51 3.58 13.73 3.59
N CYS A 52 3.30 12.49 3.20
CA CYS A 52 2.94 11.38 4.09
C CYS A 52 4.01 10.28 4.05
N LEU A 53 4.12 9.54 5.16
CA LEU A 53 4.99 8.38 5.31
C LEU A 53 4.13 7.12 5.42
N THR A 54 4.14 6.25 4.42
CA THR A 54 3.42 4.97 4.52
C THR A 54 4.24 3.98 5.34
N LEU A 55 3.60 3.33 6.30
CA LEU A 55 4.21 2.34 7.18
C LEU A 55 3.33 1.11 7.28
N THR A 56 3.95 -0.06 7.47
CA THR A 56 3.19 -1.27 7.77
C THR A 56 2.55 -1.20 9.16
N GLU A 57 1.55 -2.05 9.39
CA GLU A 57 0.89 -2.17 10.70
C GLU A 57 1.90 -2.55 11.80
N GLU A 58 2.83 -3.48 11.47
CA GLU A 58 3.89 -3.91 12.37
C GLU A 58 4.83 -2.76 12.75
N ARG A 59 5.19 -1.92 11.77
CA ARG A 59 6.06 -0.76 12.03
C ARG A 59 5.33 0.28 12.88
N CYS A 60 4.08 0.56 12.61
CA CYS A 60 3.26 1.44 13.44
C CYS A 60 3.15 0.93 14.88
N ALA A 61 2.95 -0.37 15.06
CA ALA A 61 2.91 -1.00 16.39
C ALA A 61 4.27 -0.93 17.11
N GLN A 62 5.37 -1.21 16.40
CA GLN A 62 6.73 -1.10 16.94
C GLN A 62 7.03 0.31 17.47
N LEU A 63 6.66 1.33 16.69
CA LEU A 63 6.85 2.73 17.05
C LEU A 63 5.78 3.26 18.01
N LYS A 64 4.79 2.44 18.39
CA LYS A 64 3.64 2.80 19.23
C LYS A 64 2.90 4.05 18.72
N LEU A 65 2.71 4.12 17.40
CA LEU A 65 2.00 5.24 16.77
C LEU A 65 0.48 5.08 16.98
N PRO A 66 -0.17 5.98 17.74
CA PRO A 66 -1.62 5.94 17.88
C PRO A 66 -2.30 6.46 16.62
N MET A 67 -3.45 5.90 16.28
CA MET A 67 -4.30 6.45 15.22
C MET A 67 -4.78 7.85 15.60
N MET A 68 -4.88 8.74 14.61
CA MET A 68 -5.40 10.10 14.80
C MET A 68 -6.86 10.08 15.26
N VAL A 69 -7.64 9.14 14.72
CA VAL A 69 -9.00 8.80 15.13
C VAL A 69 -9.19 7.28 15.06
N ASP A 70 -10.13 6.75 15.83
CA ASP A 70 -10.53 5.35 15.72
C ASP A 70 -11.32 5.10 14.43
N ASP A 71 -11.42 3.83 14.01
CA ASP A 71 -12.08 3.44 12.75
C ASP A 71 -13.56 3.90 12.70
N VAL A 72 -14.23 3.97 13.84
CA VAL A 72 -15.65 4.41 13.92
C VAL A 72 -15.79 5.91 13.67
N ARG A 73 -14.80 6.69 14.05
CA ARG A 73 -14.78 8.15 13.88
C ARG A 73 -14.06 8.61 12.60
N ASN A 74 -13.44 7.67 11.88
CA ASN A 74 -12.80 8.00 10.61
C ASN A 74 -13.86 8.24 9.54
N ASN A 75 -14.19 9.51 9.33
CA ASN A 75 -15.15 9.96 8.32
C ASN A 75 -14.50 10.41 7.01
N SER A 76 -13.20 10.13 6.81
CA SER A 76 -12.57 10.39 5.50
C SER A 76 -13.23 9.53 4.41
N SER A 77 -13.41 10.07 3.22
CA SER A 77 -14.18 9.45 2.12
C SER A 77 -13.69 8.02 1.79
N HIS A 78 -12.39 7.78 1.93
CA HIS A 78 -11.76 6.49 1.66
C HIS A 78 -11.15 5.82 2.89
N GLY A 79 -11.49 6.29 4.10
CA GLY A 79 -11.00 5.72 5.35
C GLY A 79 -9.49 5.84 5.51
N THR A 80 -8.86 6.93 5.07
CA THR A 80 -7.41 7.12 5.14
C THR A 80 -6.89 6.97 6.56
N PRO A 81 -5.96 6.02 6.81
CA PRO A 81 -5.60 5.60 8.15
C PRO A 81 -4.45 6.43 8.73
N PHE A 82 -4.71 7.71 9.00
CA PHE A 82 -3.74 8.60 9.63
C PHE A 82 -3.41 8.17 11.07
N THR A 83 -2.11 8.08 11.38
CA THR A 83 -1.64 8.11 12.76
C THR A 83 -1.41 9.56 13.20
N LEU A 84 -1.12 9.80 14.49
CA LEU A 84 -0.60 11.10 14.90
C LEU A 84 0.67 11.41 14.12
N SER A 85 0.83 12.70 13.76
CA SER A 85 2.04 13.21 13.11
C SER A 85 3.26 13.04 14.01
N ILE A 86 4.43 12.89 13.40
CA ILE A 86 5.68 12.57 14.08
C ILE A 86 6.79 13.57 13.78
N GLU A 87 7.74 13.63 14.70
CA GLU A 87 9.04 14.28 14.53
C GLU A 87 10.14 13.39 15.08
N ALA A 88 11.36 13.46 14.54
CA ALA A 88 12.51 12.84 15.18
C ALA A 88 12.79 13.52 16.53
N ALA A 89 13.09 12.73 17.58
CA ALA A 89 13.41 13.26 18.89
C ALA A 89 14.69 14.11 18.89
N GLU A 90 15.62 13.79 18.00
CA GLU A 90 16.92 14.46 17.86
C GLU A 90 17.27 14.71 16.40
N GLY A 91 18.19 15.64 16.14
CA GLY A 91 18.71 15.92 14.81
C GLY A 91 17.83 16.82 13.94
N VAL A 92 16.79 17.41 14.49
CA VAL A 92 15.86 18.33 13.82
C VAL A 92 15.84 19.69 14.53
N THR A 93 15.39 20.72 13.82
CA THR A 93 15.20 22.08 14.38
C THR A 93 13.74 22.31 14.73
N THR A 94 12.97 22.97 13.84
CA THR A 94 11.53 23.21 14.03
C THR A 94 10.66 22.12 13.37
N GLY A 95 11.28 21.16 12.70
CA GLY A 95 10.62 19.99 12.11
C GLY A 95 10.10 20.17 10.69
N ILE A 96 9.74 21.39 10.28
CA ILE A 96 9.06 21.63 8.98
C ILE A 96 10.01 21.70 7.79
N SER A 97 11.31 21.95 8.00
CA SER A 97 12.24 22.07 6.89
C SER A 97 12.34 20.74 6.09
N ALA A 98 12.76 20.82 4.84
CA ALA A 98 12.99 19.63 4.03
C ALA A 98 14.04 18.69 4.68
N ALA A 99 15.06 19.27 5.30
CA ALA A 99 16.08 18.50 6.03
C ALA A 99 15.50 17.82 7.28
N ASP A 100 14.71 18.54 8.09
CA ASP A 100 14.12 17.98 9.30
C ASP A 100 13.14 16.84 8.97
N ARG A 101 12.27 17.03 7.95
CA ARG A 101 11.34 15.98 7.52
C ARG A 101 12.05 14.77 6.96
N ALA A 102 13.12 14.95 6.17
CA ALA A 102 13.92 13.83 5.69
C ALA A 102 14.58 13.08 6.86
N THR A 103 15.13 13.80 7.85
CA THR A 103 15.69 13.19 9.08
C THR A 103 14.63 12.40 9.84
N THR A 104 13.44 12.97 10.06
CA THR A 104 12.32 12.30 10.73
C THR A 104 11.93 11.01 10.01
N ILE A 105 11.81 11.03 8.68
CA ILE A 105 11.49 9.85 7.88
C ILE A 105 12.58 8.80 8.03
N GLN A 106 13.84 9.17 7.85
CA GLN A 106 14.97 8.24 7.97
C GLN A 106 15.06 7.60 9.35
N VAL A 107 14.81 8.35 10.42
CA VAL A 107 14.73 7.81 11.78
C VAL A 107 13.58 6.82 11.88
N ALA A 108 12.36 7.20 11.47
CA ALA A 108 11.17 6.37 11.59
C ALA A 108 11.25 5.04 10.83
N VAL A 109 12.01 4.96 9.73
CA VAL A 109 12.19 3.71 8.95
C VAL A 109 13.49 2.97 9.27
N GLY A 110 14.32 3.52 10.14
CA GLY A 110 15.55 2.89 10.59
C GLY A 110 15.28 1.55 11.29
N SER A 111 16.05 0.51 10.97
CA SER A 111 15.86 -0.84 11.51
C SER A 111 15.93 -0.91 13.05
N ASN A 112 16.70 -0.03 13.66
CA ASN A 112 16.91 0.05 15.12
C ASN A 112 16.05 1.13 15.80
N CYS A 113 15.16 1.78 15.08
CA CYS A 113 14.31 2.84 15.62
C CYS A 113 13.41 2.32 16.75
N LYS A 114 13.39 3.06 17.83
CA LYS A 114 12.57 2.81 19.02
C LYS A 114 11.49 3.89 19.15
N PRO A 115 10.43 3.63 19.93
CA PRO A 115 9.40 4.65 20.17
C PRO A 115 9.95 5.97 20.74
N GLU A 116 11.04 5.92 21.51
CA GLU A 116 11.67 7.08 22.14
C GLU A 116 12.44 7.97 21.15
N ASP A 117 12.76 7.45 19.96
CA ASP A 117 13.44 8.19 18.90
C ASP A 117 12.47 9.11 18.12
N ILE A 118 11.17 8.98 18.40
CA ILE A 118 10.08 9.72 17.76
C ILE A 118 9.28 10.49 18.81
N VAL A 119 8.97 11.75 18.53
CA VAL A 119 8.07 12.59 19.32
C VAL A 119 6.78 12.91 18.53
N GLN A 120 5.74 13.27 19.21
CA GLN A 120 4.42 13.60 18.69
C GLN A 120 3.87 14.84 19.40
N PRO A 121 3.17 15.76 18.68
CA PRO A 121 2.99 15.78 17.23
C PRO A 121 4.24 16.25 16.50
N GLY A 122 4.26 16.13 15.15
CA GLY A 122 5.34 16.60 14.29
C GLY A 122 4.86 17.02 12.90
N HIS A 123 5.76 17.06 11.93
CA HIS A 123 5.51 17.56 10.56
C HIS A 123 5.58 16.48 9.48
N VAL A 124 5.72 15.23 9.85
CA VAL A 124 5.55 14.06 8.97
C VAL A 124 4.30 13.32 9.40
N PHE A 125 3.46 12.91 8.44
CA PHE A 125 2.16 12.28 8.65
C PHE A 125 2.22 10.80 8.28
N PRO A 126 2.38 9.88 9.26
CA PRO A 126 2.36 8.46 8.95
C PRO A 126 0.96 7.97 8.61
N LEU A 127 0.91 7.07 7.61
CA LEU A 127 -0.29 6.34 7.19
C LEU A 127 -0.06 4.86 7.44
N LYS A 128 -0.98 4.20 8.15
CA LYS A 128 -0.89 2.78 8.46
C LYS A 128 -1.44 1.95 7.31
N ALA A 129 -0.57 1.30 6.53
CA ALA A 129 -0.98 0.40 5.46
C ALA A 129 -1.71 -0.83 6.01
N LYS A 130 -2.73 -1.27 5.30
CA LYS A 130 -3.49 -2.48 5.64
C LYS A 130 -2.66 -3.72 5.33
N GLN A 131 -2.73 -4.73 6.20
CA GLN A 131 -2.10 -6.02 5.96
C GLN A 131 -2.58 -6.61 4.62
N GLY A 132 -1.66 -7.20 3.85
CA GLY A 132 -1.93 -7.67 2.49
C GLY A 132 -1.67 -6.63 1.39
N GLY A 133 -1.44 -5.36 1.76
CA GLY A 133 -1.08 -4.32 0.82
C GLY A 133 -2.20 -4.01 -0.18
N VAL A 134 -1.84 -3.75 -1.44
CA VAL A 134 -2.84 -3.41 -2.49
C VAL A 134 -3.86 -4.50 -2.77
N LEU A 135 -3.59 -5.76 -2.37
CA LEU A 135 -4.55 -6.85 -2.51
C LEU A 135 -5.67 -6.80 -1.46
N SER A 136 -5.46 -6.07 -0.36
CA SER A 136 -6.47 -5.83 0.68
C SER A 136 -7.14 -4.46 0.55
N ARG A 137 -6.40 -3.43 0.10
CA ARG A 137 -6.91 -2.08 -0.13
C ARG A 137 -6.12 -1.42 -1.26
N ALA A 138 -6.82 -1.08 -2.35
CA ALA A 138 -6.23 -0.50 -3.56
C ALA A 138 -5.94 1.01 -3.39
N GLY A 139 -5.13 1.39 -2.39
CA GLY A 139 -4.76 2.76 -2.08
C GLY A 139 -3.27 3.04 -2.23
N HIS A 140 -2.90 4.33 -2.38
CA HIS A 140 -1.51 4.79 -2.47
C HIS A 140 -0.68 4.38 -1.24
N THR A 141 -1.29 4.36 -0.06
CA THR A 141 -0.66 3.93 1.20
C THR A 141 -0.12 2.50 1.10
N GLU A 142 -0.97 1.57 0.70
CA GLU A 142 -0.63 0.16 0.54
C GLU A 142 0.35 -0.05 -0.61
N ALA A 143 0.09 0.65 -1.73
CA ALA A 143 0.94 0.57 -2.92
C ALA A 143 2.37 1.04 -2.66
N GLY A 144 2.54 2.11 -1.88
CA GLY A 144 3.84 2.61 -1.48
C GLY A 144 4.64 1.59 -0.67
N CYS A 145 4.02 0.95 0.33
CA CYS A 145 4.64 -0.12 1.12
C CYS A 145 5.03 -1.33 0.25
N ASP A 146 4.12 -1.77 -0.63
CA ASP A 146 4.37 -2.89 -1.54
C ASP A 146 5.53 -2.62 -2.48
N LEU A 147 5.53 -1.48 -3.14
CA LEU A 147 6.57 -1.10 -4.08
C LEU A 147 7.95 -0.97 -3.41
N ALA A 148 8.02 -0.37 -2.20
CA ALA A 148 9.25 -0.28 -1.43
C ALA A 148 9.78 -1.67 -1.07
N ARG A 149 8.92 -2.57 -0.58
CA ARG A 149 9.25 -3.98 -0.30
C ARG A 149 9.75 -4.71 -1.54
N MET A 150 9.08 -4.55 -2.68
CA MET A 150 9.47 -5.19 -3.95
C MET A 150 10.78 -4.60 -4.52
N ALA A 151 11.11 -3.36 -4.18
CA ALA A 151 12.41 -2.75 -4.48
C ALA A 151 13.53 -3.27 -3.56
N GLY A 152 13.22 -4.06 -2.51
CA GLY A 152 14.18 -4.63 -1.59
C GLY A 152 14.48 -3.77 -0.36
N PHE A 153 13.64 -2.79 -0.06
CA PHE A 153 13.74 -1.93 1.11
C PHE A 153 12.77 -2.34 2.23
N GLU A 154 12.85 -1.66 3.36
CA GLU A 154 11.79 -1.61 4.35
C GLU A 154 10.48 -1.24 3.66
N ALA A 155 9.37 -1.89 4.05
CA ALA A 155 8.06 -1.66 3.45
C ALA A 155 7.48 -0.30 3.88
N ALA A 156 8.15 0.77 3.47
CA ALA A 156 7.81 2.15 3.79
C ALA A 156 8.13 3.06 2.61
N SER A 157 7.26 4.01 2.30
CA SER A 157 7.45 4.99 1.25
C SER A 157 7.02 6.39 1.69
N VAL A 158 7.58 7.39 1.03
CA VAL A 158 7.08 8.76 1.10
C VAL A 158 6.18 8.97 -0.09
N ILE A 159 4.98 9.45 0.15
CA ILE A 159 3.98 9.77 -0.86
C ILE A 159 3.52 11.22 -0.71
N VAL A 160 3.10 11.81 -1.80
CA VAL A 160 2.53 13.15 -1.82
C VAL A 160 1.67 13.33 -3.06
N GLU A 161 0.46 13.83 -2.91
CA GLU A 161 -0.46 14.09 -4.00
C GLU A 161 0.08 15.19 -4.93
N ILE A 162 -0.14 15.04 -6.23
CA ILE A 162 0.26 16.02 -7.24
C ILE A 162 -0.92 16.97 -7.51
N MET A 163 -0.67 18.25 -7.29
CA MET A 163 -1.60 19.33 -7.52
C MET A 163 -1.10 20.24 -8.63
N ASN A 164 -2.04 20.81 -9.39
CA ASN A 164 -1.78 21.86 -10.37
C ASN A 164 -1.35 23.18 -9.72
N GLU A 165 -0.86 24.13 -10.50
CA GLU A 165 -0.40 25.44 -10.00
C GLU A 165 -1.53 26.27 -9.39
N ASP A 166 -2.75 26.07 -9.83
CA ASP A 166 -3.95 26.71 -9.31
C ASP A 166 -4.51 26.06 -8.03
N GLY A 167 -3.88 24.97 -7.56
CA GLY A 167 -4.28 24.23 -6.36
C GLY A 167 -5.34 23.13 -6.62
N SER A 168 -5.79 22.95 -7.86
CA SER A 168 -6.63 21.79 -8.21
C SER A 168 -5.82 20.51 -8.25
N MET A 169 -6.50 19.34 -8.08
CA MET A 169 -5.83 18.03 -8.19
C MET A 169 -5.45 17.77 -9.64
N ALA A 170 -4.20 17.32 -9.84
CA ALA A 170 -3.74 16.90 -11.16
C ALA A 170 -4.45 15.61 -11.58
N ARG A 171 -4.98 15.59 -12.80
CA ARG A 171 -5.63 14.42 -13.40
C ARG A 171 -4.74 13.81 -14.47
N ARG A 172 -5.16 12.76 -15.11
CA ARG A 172 -4.35 11.94 -16.02
C ARG A 172 -3.50 12.76 -17.00
N ASP A 173 -4.10 13.72 -17.71
CA ASP A 173 -3.40 14.55 -18.69
C ASP A 173 -2.33 15.44 -18.04
N ASP A 174 -2.66 16.02 -16.88
CA ASP A 174 -1.73 16.85 -16.11
C ASP A 174 -0.55 16.00 -15.59
N LEU A 175 -0.83 14.79 -15.10
CA LEU A 175 0.17 13.84 -14.61
C LEU A 175 1.13 13.40 -15.73
N GLU A 176 0.63 13.20 -16.94
CA GLU A 176 1.49 12.89 -18.10
C GLU A 176 2.40 14.07 -18.48
N CYS A 177 1.88 15.30 -18.41
CA CYS A 177 2.67 16.51 -18.60
C CYS A 177 3.73 16.65 -17.51
N PHE A 178 3.37 16.43 -16.25
CA PHE A 178 4.27 16.45 -15.10
C PHE A 178 5.37 15.39 -15.23
N ALA A 179 5.01 14.17 -15.60
CA ALA A 179 5.93 13.06 -15.81
C ALA A 179 6.96 13.38 -16.89
N LYS A 180 6.52 13.92 -18.03
CA LYS A 180 7.40 14.34 -19.13
C LYS A 180 8.37 15.44 -18.67
N LYS A 181 7.84 16.46 -17.99
CA LYS A 181 8.62 17.61 -17.49
C LYS A 181 9.73 17.18 -16.54
N HIS A 182 9.43 16.25 -15.65
CA HIS A 182 10.35 15.81 -14.59
C HIS A 182 11.03 14.47 -14.87
N LYS A 183 10.77 13.85 -16.05
CA LYS A 183 11.34 12.56 -16.49
C LYS A 183 11.03 11.42 -15.50
N LEU A 184 9.80 11.40 -15.00
CA LEU A 184 9.30 10.38 -14.09
C LEU A 184 8.47 9.33 -14.84
N LYS A 185 8.46 8.10 -14.34
CA LYS A 185 7.59 7.04 -14.85
C LYS A 185 6.24 7.11 -14.14
N ILE A 186 5.19 6.71 -14.88
CA ILE A 186 3.85 6.55 -14.35
C ILE A 186 3.52 5.07 -14.27
N GLY A 187 3.03 4.63 -13.12
CA GLY A 187 2.41 3.33 -12.90
C GLY A 187 0.98 3.50 -12.41
N THR A 188 0.20 2.40 -12.42
CA THR A 188 -1.14 2.38 -11.84
C THR A 188 -1.22 1.36 -10.71
N ILE A 189 -2.10 1.60 -9.73
CA ILE A 189 -2.37 0.65 -8.66
C ILE A 189 -2.98 -0.64 -9.23
N ALA A 190 -3.82 -0.53 -10.28
CA ALA A 190 -4.39 -1.69 -10.97
C ALA A 190 -3.31 -2.59 -11.58
N ASP A 191 -2.31 -2.01 -12.24
CA ASP A 191 -1.17 -2.78 -12.75
C ASP A 191 -0.33 -3.43 -11.64
N LEU A 192 -0.20 -2.76 -10.49
CA LEU A 192 0.50 -3.32 -9.33
C LEU A 192 -0.26 -4.51 -8.74
N ILE A 193 -1.57 -4.41 -8.61
CA ILE A 193 -2.44 -5.52 -8.19
C ILE A 193 -2.25 -6.71 -9.13
N HIS A 194 -2.40 -6.48 -10.44
CA HIS A 194 -2.21 -7.53 -11.44
C HIS A 194 -0.79 -8.14 -11.36
N TYR A 195 0.23 -7.31 -11.23
CA TYR A 195 1.61 -7.76 -11.10
C TYR A 195 1.80 -8.67 -9.88
N ARG A 196 1.24 -8.31 -8.73
CA ARG A 196 1.31 -9.12 -7.50
C ARG A 196 0.57 -10.46 -7.67
N LEU A 197 -0.65 -10.44 -8.23
CA LEU A 197 -1.44 -11.66 -8.47
C LEU A 197 -0.73 -12.66 -9.40
N VAL A 198 0.04 -12.18 -10.38
CA VAL A 198 0.78 -13.04 -11.31
C VAL A 198 2.10 -13.55 -10.71
N ASN A 199 2.78 -12.76 -9.89
CA ASN A 199 4.13 -13.08 -9.43
C ASN A 199 4.22 -13.58 -7.98
N GLU A 200 3.17 -13.40 -7.17
CA GLU A 200 3.10 -13.88 -5.79
C GLU A 200 2.12 -15.05 -5.67
N LYS A 201 2.51 -16.11 -4.98
CA LYS A 201 1.60 -17.19 -4.60
C LYS A 201 0.88 -16.79 -3.30
N THR A 202 -0.27 -16.15 -3.44
CA THR A 202 -1.07 -15.68 -2.31
C THR A 202 -1.99 -16.77 -1.73
N VAL A 203 -2.25 -17.82 -2.51
CA VAL A 203 -3.14 -18.92 -2.14
C VAL A 203 -2.40 -20.26 -2.27
N GLU A 204 -2.47 -21.09 -1.24
CA GLU A 204 -1.85 -22.40 -1.16
C GLU A 204 -2.88 -23.50 -0.90
N CYS A 205 -2.83 -24.61 -1.65
CA CYS A 205 -3.64 -25.80 -1.36
C CYS A 205 -2.99 -26.54 -0.19
N ILE A 206 -3.65 -26.53 0.97
CA ILE A 206 -3.14 -27.12 2.22
C ILE A 206 -3.71 -28.49 2.56
N ASP A 207 -4.83 -28.88 1.92
CA ASP A 207 -5.46 -30.18 2.14
C ASP A 207 -6.25 -30.59 0.90
N GLU A 208 -6.24 -31.88 0.61
CA GLU A 208 -7.02 -32.50 -0.46
C GLU A 208 -7.57 -33.84 0.00
N ARG A 209 -8.90 -34.04 -0.06
CA ARG A 209 -9.54 -35.28 0.36
C ARG A 209 -10.76 -35.62 -0.46
N LYS A 210 -11.02 -36.93 -0.64
CA LYS A 210 -12.25 -37.43 -1.27
C LYS A 210 -13.43 -37.34 -0.33
N VAL A 211 -14.55 -36.81 -0.81
CA VAL A 211 -15.79 -36.65 -0.07
C VAL A 211 -16.93 -37.27 -0.88
N LYS A 212 -17.67 -38.20 -0.26
CA LYS A 212 -18.88 -38.77 -0.85
C LYS A 212 -20.09 -37.91 -0.46
N THR A 213 -20.87 -37.53 -1.46
CA THR A 213 -22.11 -36.78 -1.30
C THR A 213 -23.25 -37.51 -1.98
N ILE A 214 -24.48 -37.03 -1.80
CA ILE A 214 -25.65 -37.55 -2.51
C ILE A 214 -25.58 -37.31 -4.03
N PHE A 215 -24.71 -36.41 -4.47
CA PHE A 215 -24.48 -36.06 -5.89
C PHE A 215 -23.28 -36.75 -6.51
N GLY A 216 -22.56 -37.60 -5.75
CA GLY A 216 -21.38 -38.30 -6.21
C GLY A 216 -20.15 -38.11 -5.35
N GLU A 217 -19.00 -38.57 -5.85
CA GLU A 217 -17.69 -38.38 -5.24
C GLU A 217 -17.07 -37.07 -5.72
N PHE A 218 -16.60 -36.28 -4.78
CA PHE A 218 -15.88 -35.03 -5.03
C PHE A 218 -14.50 -35.09 -4.38
N ILE A 219 -13.58 -34.30 -4.91
CA ILE A 219 -12.33 -33.94 -4.24
C ILE A 219 -12.56 -32.59 -3.56
N LEU A 220 -12.53 -32.55 -2.24
CA LEU A 220 -12.53 -31.33 -1.48
C LEU A 220 -11.09 -30.82 -1.34
N LYS A 221 -10.80 -29.67 -1.93
CA LYS A 221 -9.52 -28.97 -1.79
C LYS A 221 -9.70 -27.81 -0.82
N THR A 222 -8.79 -27.71 0.14
CA THR A 222 -8.74 -26.58 1.09
C THR A 222 -7.58 -25.68 0.72
N TYR A 223 -7.86 -24.43 0.49
CA TYR A 223 -6.87 -23.40 0.19
C TYR A 223 -6.72 -22.45 1.37
N LEU A 224 -5.50 -22.08 1.68
CA LEU A 224 -5.18 -21.01 2.60
C LEU A 224 -4.83 -19.76 1.80
N ASP A 225 -5.57 -18.67 2.03
CA ASP A 225 -5.17 -17.35 1.63
C ASP A 225 -4.15 -16.81 2.65
N ASN A 226 -2.89 -16.70 2.22
CA ASN A 226 -1.79 -16.25 3.07
C ASN A 226 -1.84 -14.74 3.38
N ILE A 227 -2.70 -13.98 2.69
CA ILE A 227 -2.88 -12.54 2.91
C ILE A 227 -3.86 -12.29 4.06
N LEU A 228 -5.05 -12.90 3.96
CA LEU A 228 -6.13 -12.71 4.93
C LEU A 228 -6.11 -13.77 6.03
N ASN A 229 -5.27 -14.80 5.91
CA ASN A 229 -5.23 -15.99 6.76
C ASN A 229 -6.61 -16.69 6.82
N GLU A 230 -7.30 -16.71 5.68
CA GLU A 230 -8.61 -17.32 5.52
C GLU A 230 -8.54 -18.64 4.76
N LYS A 231 -9.46 -19.56 5.08
CA LYS A 231 -9.56 -20.84 4.38
C LYS A 231 -10.70 -20.82 3.39
N HIS A 232 -10.39 -21.16 2.14
CA HIS A 232 -11.34 -21.33 1.07
C HIS A 232 -11.46 -22.80 0.70
N PHE A 233 -12.63 -23.21 0.24
CA PHE A 233 -12.92 -24.61 -0.11
C PHE A 233 -13.39 -24.70 -1.55
N ALA A 234 -12.82 -25.65 -2.30
CA ALA A 234 -13.29 -26.01 -3.63
C ALA A 234 -13.72 -27.48 -3.66
N MET A 235 -14.93 -27.75 -4.16
CA MET A 235 -15.37 -29.11 -4.46
C MET A 235 -15.19 -29.39 -5.95
N VAL A 236 -14.36 -30.34 -6.27
CA VAL A 236 -13.98 -30.68 -7.64
C VAL A 236 -14.55 -32.04 -8.02
N MET A 237 -15.23 -32.13 -9.15
CA MET A 237 -15.70 -33.37 -9.76
C MET A 237 -15.09 -33.52 -11.15
N GLY A 238 -14.49 -34.67 -11.42
CA GLY A 238 -13.82 -34.95 -12.71
C GLY A 238 -12.40 -34.41 -12.78
N ASP A 239 -11.89 -34.36 -14.01
CA ASP A 239 -10.53 -33.89 -14.33
C ASP A 239 -10.59 -32.40 -14.70
N VAL A 240 -9.97 -31.54 -13.90
CA VAL A 240 -9.96 -30.10 -14.08
C VAL A 240 -8.78 -29.59 -14.93
N GLU A 241 -7.93 -30.50 -15.41
CA GLU A 241 -6.81 -30.18 -16.31
C GLU A 241 -7.25 -30.16 -17.79
N GLN A 242 -8.51 -30.52 -18.08
CA GLN A 242 -9.07 -30.47 -19.42
C GLN A 242 -9.63 -29.09 -19.75
N GLU A 243 -9.59 -28.71 -21.05
CA GLU A 243 -9.95 -27.36 -21.51
C GLU A 243 -11.41 -26.95 -21.29
N ASP A 244 -12.33 -27.88 -21.05
CA ASP A 244 -13.76 -27.62 -20.82
C ASP A 244 -14.13 -27.54 -19.33
N LEU A 245 -13.56 -26.57 -18.62
CA LEU A 245 -13.86 -26.32 -17.23
C LEU A 245 -15.18 -25.55 -17.09
N SER A 246 -16.16 -26.13 -16.38
CA SER A 246 -17.34 -25.40 -15.94
C SER A 246 -17.19 -25.03 -14.47
N LEU A 247 -17.08 -23.74 -14.17
CA LEU A 247 -17.12 -23.20 -12.82
C LEU A 247 -18.56 -22.81 -12.50
N ILE A 248 -19.23 -23.64 -11.69
CA ILE A 248 -20.55 -23.31 -11.15
C ILE A 248 -20.34 -22.58 -9.83
N HIS A 249 -20.94 -21.46 -9.73
CA HIS A 249 -20.82 -20.41 -8.73
C HIS A 249 -20.83 -20.88 -7.28
N ILE A 250 -20.06 -20.17 -6.54
CA ILE A 250 -19.86 -20.19 -5.11
C ILE A 250 -20.83 -19.23 -4.44
N SER A 251 -21.59 -19.72 -3.47
CA SER A 251 -22.39 -18.89 -2.59
C SER A 251 -21.54 -18.22 -1.54
N GLU A 252 -21.78 -16.93 -1.30
CA GLU A 252 -21.29 -16.27 -0.10
C GLU A 252 -21.78 -17.02 1.17
N PRO A 253 -20.94 -17.11 2.22
CA PRO A 253 -21.39 -17.65 3.49
C PRO A 253 -22.51 -16.76 4.02
N THR A 254 -23.74 -17.28 4.01
CA THR A 254 -24.87 -16.63 4.67
C THR A 254 -24.53 -16.49 6.15
N ARG A 255 -24.30 -15.27 6.63
CA ARG A 255 -24.26 -14.96 8.06
C ARG A 255 -25.58 -15.43 8.66
N ARG A 256 -25.58 -16.58 9.35
CA ARG A 256 -26.66 -16.92 10.25
C ARG A 256 -26.74 -15.83 11.31
N LYS A 257 -27.75 -14.97 11.22
CA LYS A 257 -28.19 -14.20 12.39
C LYS A 257 -28.60 -15.21 13.44
N HIS A 258 -27.87 -15.32 14.52
CA HIS A 258 -28.37 -15.95 15.72
C HIS A 258 -29.51 -15.06 16.27
N ILE A 259 -30.70 -15.62 16.30
CA ILE A 259 -31.86 -15.09 17.02
C ILE A 259 -31.62 -15.33 18.52
#